data_7d5977398a22099b5a75f21c84c0b137
#
_entry.id   7d5977398a22099b5a75f21c84c0b137
#
_cell.length_a   1.000
_cell.length_b   1.000
_cell.length_c   1.000
_cell.angle_alpha   90.00
_cell.angle_beta   90.00
_cell.angle_gamma   90.00
#
_symmetry.space_group_name_H-M   'P 1'
#
loop_
_entity.id
_entity.type
_entity.pdbx_description
1 polymer ?
#
loop_
_entity_poly.entity_id
_entity_poly.type
_entity_poly.pdbx_seq_one_letter_code
_entity_poly.pdbx_strand_id
1 'polypeptide(L)'
;MTDRALADEYLPTYDVVMRHAVRVPAPAPAVWAALHRADFGGAWYVRALLALRGLRRPRGVRRLTLDRLVRDGFILLGERAGREVALGLVGRFWLPSGGRVTSTADEFRHFARPAHAKVVWTFTVEAEGPATTRLVTETRVQCLDAASRRRFGLYWLIVRPFSGLIRHAMLRAVAREATRPVLARPV
;
A
#
# COMPACT_ATOMS: atom_id res chain seq x y z
N MET A 1 23.42 -4.29 -13.92
CA MET A 1 22.76 -4.86 -12.75
C MET A 1 21.32 -4.40 -12.77
N THR A 2 20.39 -5.30 -13.07
CA THR A 2 18.96 -4.96 -13.07
C THR A 2 18.55 -4.71 -11.62
N ASP A 3 18.18 -3.49 -11.33
CA ASP A 3 17.75 -3.06 -10.01
C ASP A 3 16.44 -3.79 -9.66
N ARG A 4 16.55 -4.77 -8.76
CA ARG A 4 15.44 -5.67 -8.39
C ARG A 4 14.37 -4.87 -7.66
N ALA A 5 13.08 -5.06 -8.01
CA ALA A 5 11.99 -4.37 -7.33
C ALA A 5 11.95 -4.66 -5.82
N LEU A 6 11.58 -3.68 -5.00
CA LEU A 6 11.50 -3.85 -3.54
C LEU A 6 10.57 -5.00 -3.15
N ALA A 7 9.48 -5.22 -3.90
CA ALA A 7 8.59 -6.37 -3.67
C ALA A 7 9.33 -7.71 -3.79
N ASP A 8 10.27 -7.83 -4.74
CA ASP A 8 11.06 -9.05 -4.95
C ASP A 8 12.19 -9.21 -3.93
N GLU A 9 12.65 -8.10 -3.35
CA GLU A 9 13.65 -8.14 -2.28
C GLU A 9 13.07 -8.63 -0.96
N TYR A 10 11.85 -8.17 -0.63
CA TYR A 10 11.22 -8.44 0.66
C TYR A 10 10.28 -9.64 0.65
N LEU A 11 9.63 -9.95 -0.48
CA LEU A 11 8.69 -11.05 -0.59
C LEU A 11 8.73 -11.67 -2.00
N PRO A 12 9.82 -12.40 -2.34
CA PRO A 12 9.97 -13.02 -3.66
C PRO A 12 8.96 -14.15 -3.90
N THR A 13 8.55 -14.84 -2.83
CA THR A 13 7.53 -15.90 -2.88
C THR A 13 6.26 -15.45 -2.18
N TYR A 14 5.11 -15.73 -2.78
CA TYR A 14 3.81 -15.29 -2.26
C TYR A 14 2.70 -16.24 -2.68
N ASP A 15 1.61 -16.28 -1.89
CA ASP A 15 0.41 -17.06 -2.18
C ASP A 15 -0.63 -16.26 -2.97
N VAL A 16 -0.63 -14.93 -2.77
CA VAL A 16 -1.57 -14.01 -3.41
C VAL A 16 -0.85 -12.77 -3.89
N VAL A 17 -1.18 -12.32 -5.10
CA VAL A 17 -0.74 -11.02 -5.64
C VAL A 17 -1.93 -10.26 -6.21
N MET A 18 -1.93 -8.95 -6.02
CA MET A 18 -2.88 -8.04 -6.63
C MET A 18 -2.13 -6.80 -7.12
N ARG A 19 -2.29 -6.48 -8.41
CA ARG A 19 -1.65 -5.33 -9.04
C ARG A 19 -2.71 -4.45 -9.71
N HIS A 20 -2.60 -3.15 -9.51
CA HIS A 20 -3.42 -2.13 -10.14
C HIS A 20 -2.54 -1.00 -10.64
N ALA A 21 -2.95 -0.36 -11.72
CA ALA A 21 -2.22 0.76 -12.30
C ALA A 21 -3.19 1.83 -12.79
N VAL A 22 -2.69 3.07 -12.86
CA VAL A 22 -3.37 4.19 -13.50
C VAL A 22 -2.34 5.03 -14.24
N ARG A 23 -2.73 5.56 -15.41
CA ARG A 23 -1.97 6.60 -16.12
C ARG A 23 -2.34 7.96 -15.54
N VAL A 24 -1.32 8.75 -15.22
CA VAL A 24 -1.45 10.08 -14.65
C VAL A 24 -0.86 11.08 -15.65
N PRO A 25 -1.62 12.07 -16.13
CA PRO A 25 -1.13 13.10 -17.04
C PRO A 25 -0.30 14.14 -16.25
N ALA A 26 0.83 13.71 -15.74
CA ALA A 26 1.79 14.52 -15.00
C ALA A 26 3.17 13.87 -15.07
N PRO A 27 4.27 14.63 -14.98
CA PRO A 27 5.63 14.09 -14.96
C PRO A 27 5.90 13.29 -13.68
N ALA A 28 6.78 12.29 -13.77
CA ALA A 28 7.09 11.37 -12.67
C ALA A 28 7.47 12.06 -11.34
N PRO A 29 8.26 13.12 -11.30
CA PRO A 29 8.55 13.85 -10.05
C PRO A 29 7.29 14.42 -9.39
N ALA A 30 6.33 14.93 -10.16
CA ALA A 30 5.08 15.46 -9.63
C ALA A 30 4.19 14.33 -9.05
N VAL A 31 4.14 13.19 -9.73
CA VAL A 31 3.40 12.00 -9.24
C VAL A 31 4.05 11.45 -7.97
N TRP A 32 5.39 11.39 -7.90
CA TRP A 32 6.11 11.00 -6.71
C TRP A 32 5.82 11.90 -5.51
N ALA A 33 5.93 13.22 -5.71
CA ALA A 33 5.60 14.18 -4.66
C ALA A 33 4.12 14.10 -4.22
N ALA A 34 3.21 13.86 -5.18
CA ALA A 34 1.80 13.67 -4.89
C ALA A 34 1.53 12.38 -4.09
N LEU A 35 2.27 11.29 -4.33
CA LEU A 35 2.14 10.04 -3.59
C LEU A 35 2.32 10.24 -2.08
N HIS A 36 3.27 11.07 -1.67
CA HIS A 36 3.52 11.39 -0.26
C HIS A 36 2.47 12.32 0.35
N ARG A 37 1.85 13.20 -0.46
CA ARG A 37 0.86 14.19 0.00
C ARG A 37 -0.58 13.70 -0.08
N ALA A 38 -0.88 12.70 -0.92
CA ALA A 38 -2.24 12.24 -1.18
C ALA A 38 -2.96 11.75 0.08
N ASP A 39 -4.24 12.10 0.21
CA ASP A 39 -5.13 11.52 1.23
C ASP A 39 -5.81 10.27 0.68
N PHE A 40 -5.32 9.10 1.06
CA PHE A 40 -5.89 7.81 0.69
C PHE A 40 -7.27 7.54 1.30
N GLY A 41 -7.62 8.25 2.37
CA GLY A 41 -8.91 8.13 3.05
C GLY A 41 -9.96 9.15 2.58
N GLY A 42 -9.70 9.89 1.49
CA GLY A 42 -10.58 10.95 1.01
C GLY A 42 -11.95 10.48 0.55
N ALA A 43 -12.06 9.27 0.00
CA ALA A 43 -13.35 8.71 -0.41
C ALA A 43 -14.10 8.10 0.79
N TRP A 44 -15.39 8.43 0.96
CA TRP A 44 -16.20 7.97 2.09
C TRP A 44 -16.31 6.44 2.19
N TYR A 45 -16.44 5.77 1.04
CA TYR A 45 -16.53 4.30 0.97
C TYR A 45 -15.20 3.62 1.37
N VAL A 46 -14.05 4.24 1.09
CA VAL A 46 -12.75 3.74 1.56
C VAL A 46 -12.74 3.77 3.09
N ARG A 47 -13.21 4.85 3.70
CA ARG A 47 -13.31 4.97 5.16
C ARG A 47 -14.25 3.93 5.75
N ALA A 48 -15.40 3.71 5.12
CA ALA A 48 -16.38 2.70 5.56
C ALA A 48 -15.78 1.29 5.48
N LEU A 49 -15.09 0.94 4.38
CA LEU A 49 -14.46 -0.36 4.19
C LEU A 49 -13.29 -0.60 5.16
N LEU A 50 -12.48 0.43 5.41
CA LEU A 50 -11.41 0.35 6.41
C LEU A 50 -11.97 0.19 7.83
N ALA A 51 -13.07 0.88 8.16
CA ALA A 51 -13.74 0.75 9.44
C ALA A 51 -14.34 -0.66 9.64
N LEU A 52 -14.94 -1.22 8.59
CA LEU A 52 -15.45 -2.60 8.59
C LEU A 52 -14.34 -3.64 8.86
N ARG A 53 -13.11 -3.36 8.43
CA ARG A 53 -11.93 -4.20 8.68
C ARG A 53 -11.27 -3.94 10.05
N GLY A 54 -11.93 -3.23 10.96
CA GLY A 54 -11.38 -2.88 12.26
C GLY A 54 -10.29 -1.79 12.22
N LEU A 55 -10.01 -1.24 11.04
CA LEU A 55 -9.08 -0.12 10.84
C LEU A 55 -9.82 1.21 11.05
N ARG A 56 -10.43 1.35 12.25
CA ARG A 56 -11.13 2.59 12.60
C ARG A 56 -10.13 3.74 12.69
N ARG A 57 -10.46 4.83 12.01
CA ARG A 57 -9.70 6.07 12.09
C ARG A 57 -9.80 6.63 13.50
N PRO A 58 -8.68 6.90 14.19
CA PRO A 58 -8.72 7.61 15.46
C PRO A 58 -9.42 8.97 15.28
N ARG A 59 -10.22 9.40 16.27
CA ARG A 59 -10.83 10.74 16.26
C ARG A 59 -9.75 11.79 16.09
N GLY A 60 -9.95 12.76 15.16
CA GLY A 60 -9.00 13.86 14.91
C GLY A 60 -8.01 13.64 13.75
N VAL A 61 -7.92 12.44 13.16
CA VAL A 61 -7.06 12.22 11.98
C VAL A 61 -7.74 12.74 10.73
N ARG A 62 -7.23 13.85 10.17
CA ARG A 62 -7.80 14.48 8.97
C ARG A 62 -7.41 13.78 7.67
N ARG A 63 -6.16 13.30 7.54
CA ARG A 63 -5.62 12.72 6.30
C ARG A 63 -4.94 11.36 6.53
N LEU A 64 -5.12 10.42 5.61
CA LEU A 64 -4.44 9.13 5.58
C LEU A 64 -3.36 9.16 4.51
N THR A 65 -2.15 9.58 4.86
CA THR A 65 -0.97 9.65 3.99
C THR A 65 -0.07 8.43 4.16
N LEU A 66 0.98 8.28 3.33
CA LEU A 66 2.01 7.24 3.49
C LEU A 66 2.65 7.30 4.89
N ASP A 67 3.10 8.49 5.32
CA ASP A 67 3.69 8.66 6.65
C ASP A 67 2.73 8.29 7.78
N ARG A 68 1.43 8.54 7.57
CA ARG A 68 0.42 8.15 8.53
C ARG A 68 0.25 6.65 8.60
N LEU A 69 0.31 5.94 7.46
CA LEU A 69 0.27 4.48 7.44
C LEU A 69 1.43 3.88 8.24
N VAL A 70 2.64 4.42 8.09
CA VAL A 70 3.80 3.98 8.88
C VAL A 70 3.57 4.21 10.37
N ARG A 71 3.10 5.40 10.76
CA ARG A 71 2.74 5.69 12.17
C ARG A 71 1.63 4.80 12.71
N ASP A 72 0.72 4.35 11.86
CA ASP A 72 -0.40 3.47 12.22
C ASP A 72 -0.02 1.97 12.18
N GLY A 73 1.30 1.65 12.10
CA GLY A 73 1.85 0.31 12.27
C GLY A 73 2.20 -0.43 10.98
N PHE A 74 2.25 0.27 9.83
CA PHE A 74 2.93 -0.27 8.66
C PHE A 74 4.45 -0.13 8.82
N ILE A 75 5.20 -1.09 8.36
CA ILE A 75 6.66 -1.08 8.35
C ILE A 75 7.10 -0.44 7.04
N LEU A 76 7.90 0.63 7.08
CA LEU A 76 8.59 1.10 5.89
C LEU A 76 9.72 0.11 5.58
N LEU A 77 9.53 -0.70 4.55
CA LEU A 77 10.51 -1.71 4.13
C LEU A 77 11.66 -1.09 3.34
N GLY A 78 11.35 -0.13 2.48
CA GLY A 78 12.33 0.59 1.69
C GLY A 78 11.69 1.64 0.82
N GLU A 79 12.51 2.58 0.38
CA GLU A 79 12.14 3.64 -0.54
C GLU A 79 13.29 3.95 -1.48
N ARG A 80 12.98 4.03 -2.78
CA ARG A 80 13.88 4.50 -3.82
C ARG A 80 13.28 5.78 -4.38
N ALA A 81 13.84 6.90 -3.97
CA ALA A 81 13.31 8.22 -4.26
C ALA A 81 12.98 8.41 -5.74
N GLY A 82 11.80 8.93 -6.04
CA GLY A 82 11.30 9.14 -7.41
C GLY A 82 10.81 7.87 -8.11
N ARG A 83 10.99 6.69 -7.55
CA ARG A 83 10.75 5.42 -8.24
C ARG A 83 9.78 4.49 -7.54
N GLU A 84 10.07 4.07 -6.31
CA GLU A 84 9.23 3.12 -5.60
C GLU A 84 9.32 3.24 -4.08
N VAL A 85 8.24 2.88 -3.40
CA VAL A 85 8.17 2.74 -1.95
C VAL A 85 7.48 1.42 -1.60
N ALA A 86 8.00 0.73 -0.60
CA ALA A 86 7.47 -0.53 -0.10
C ALA A 86 7.09 -0.45 1.37
N LEU A 87 5.88 -0.88 1.67
CA LEU A 87 5.33 -1.00 3.02
C LEU A 87 5.12 -2.48 3.36
N GLY A 88 5.38 -2.84 4.61
CA GLY A 88 5.20 -4.18 5.14
C GLY A 88 4.15 -4.25 6.23
N LEU A 89 3.54 -5.41 6.38
CA LEU A 89 2.72 -5.80 7.53
C LEU A 89 2.92 -7.27 7.83
N VAL A 90 2.94 -7.60 9.11
CA VAL A 90 2.86 -8.98 9.60
C VAL A 90 1.63 -9.11 10.49
N GLY A 91 0.85 -10.16 10.33
CA GLY A 91 -0.33 -10.34 11.18
C GLY A 91 -1.18 -11.54 10.83
N ARG A 92 -2.33 -11.63 11.51
CA ARG A 92 -3.38 -12.62 11.29
C ARG A 92 -4.59 -11.92 10.67
N PHE A 93 -4.49 -11.53 9.40
CA PHE A 93 -5.44 -10.63 8.73
C PHE A 93 -6.87 -11.16 8.64
N TRP A 94 -7.08 -12.45 8.86
CA TRP A 94 -8.39 -13.10 8.96
C TRP A 94 -9.08 -12.92 10.31
N LEU A 95 -8.38 -12.36 11.31
CA LEU A 95 -8.98 -12.02 12.60
C LEU A 95 -9.51 -10.57 12.58
N PRO A 96 -10.62 -10.28 13.29
CA PRO A 96 -11.17 -8.92 13.39
C PRO A 96 -10.16 -7.89 13.92
N SER A 97 -9.31 -8.29 14.87
CA SER A 97 -8.23 -7.44 15.41
C SER A 97 -7.05 -7.28 14.45
N GLY A 98 -6.97 -8.08 13.37
CA GLY A 98 -5.85 -8.15 12.44
C GLY A 98 -4.59 -8.81 13.03
N GLY A 99 -4.50 -9.00 14.36
CA GLY A 99 -3.38 -9.65 15.04
C GLY A 99 -2.01 -9.15 14.58
N ARG A 100 -1.88 -7.83 14.38
CA ARG A 100 -0.66 -7.22 13.83
C ARG A 100 0.51 -7.39 14.77
N VAL A 101 1.67 -7.67 14.17
CA VAL A 101 2.96 -7.75 14.87
C VAL A 101 3.77 -6.53 14.46
N THR A 102 4.22 -5.75 15.42
CA THR A 102 5.17 -4.66 15.17
C THR A 102 6.55 -5.28 14.89
N SER A 103 7.19 -4.83 13.83
CA SER A 103 8.53 -5.28 13.47
C SER A 103 9.27 -4.21 12.66
N THR A 104 10.59 -4.34 12.60
CA THR A 104 11.44 -3.54 11.72
C THR A 104 11.51 -4.17 10.32
N ALA A 105 12.09 -3.46 9.34
CA ALA A 105 12.27 -3.99 7.99
C ALA A 105 13.17 -5.25 7.96
N ASP A 106 14.16 -5.30 8.84
CA ASP A 106 15.07 -6.45 8.95
C ASP A 106 14.37 -7.65 9.60
N GLU A 107 13.67 -7.43 10.71
CA GLU A 107 12.85 -8.46 11.34
C GLU A 107 11.77 -8.98 10.40
N PHE A 108 11.17 -8.13 9.56
CA PHE A 108 10.20 -8.53 8.55
C PHE A 108 10.81 -9.54 7.57
N ARG A 109 12.05 -9.35 7.13
CA ARG A 109 12.72 -10.31 6.21
C ARG A 109 12.78 -11.71 6.80
N HIS A 110 13.19 -11.82 8.06
CA HIS A 110 13.43 -13.08 8.75
C HIS A 110 12.21 -13.64 9.48
N PHE A 111 11.08 -12.91 9.46
CA PHE A 111 9.87 -13.35 10.16
C PHE A 111 9.30 -14.63 9.54
N ALA A 112 9.28 -15.72 10.33
CA ALA A 112 8.84 -17.05 9.90
C ALA A 112 7.88 -17.73 10.90
N ARG A 113 7.31 -16.98 11.87
CA ARG A 113 6.44 -17.55 12.89
C ARG A 113 5.16 -18.11 12.27
N PRO A 114 4.80 -19.40 12.55
CA PRO A 114 3.54 -20.00 12.11
C PRO A 114 2.31 -19.21 12.57
N ALA A 115 1.16 -19.51 11.98
CA ALA A 115 -0.12 -18.85 12.22
C ALA A 115 -0.13 -17.34 11.89
N HIS A 116 0.76 -16.89 10.99
CA HIS A 116 0.82 -15.50 10.51
C HIS A 116 0.90 -15.44 8.99
N ALA A 117 0.69 -14.24 8.46
CA ALA A 117 0.98 -13.90 7.07
C ALA A 117 1.79 -12.60 7.00
N LYS A 118 2.64 -12.50 5.99
CA LYS A 118 3.40 -11.30 5.61
C LYS A 118 2.71 -10.64 4.44
N VAL A 119 2.66 -9.32 4.44
CA VAL A 119 2.17 -8.51 3.32
C VAL A 119 3.26 -7.52 2.93
N VAL A 120 3.57 -7.46 1.64
CA VAL A 120 4.31 -6.36 1.02
C VAL A 120 3.36 -5.57 0.14
N TRP A 121 3.35 -4.28 0.31
CA TRP A 121 2.55 -3.36 -0.48
C TRP A 121 3.43 -2.26 -1.03
N THR A 122 3.51 -2.16 -2.36
CA THR A 122 4.35 -1.19 -3.06
C THR A 122 3.54 -0.17 -3.84
N PHE A 123 4.16 0.99 -4.04
CA PHE A 123 3.82 1.94 -5.08
C PHE A 123 5.05 2.15 -5.95
N THR A 124 4.86 2.11 -7.27
CA THR A 124 5.92 2.31 -8.27
C THR A 124 5.50 3.41 -9.23
N VAL A 125 6.42 4.32 -9.51
CA VAL A 125 6.25 5.44 -10.44
C VAL A 125 7.11 5.18 -11.66
N GLU A 126 6.46 4.95 -12.80
CA GLU A 126 7.09 4.60 -14.08
C GLU A 126 6.83 5.75 -15.07
N ALA A 127 7.87 6.47 -15.50
CA ALA A 127 7.72 7.49 -16.53
C ALA A 127 7.39 6.83 -17.87
N GLU A 128 6.27 7.19 -18.51
CA GLU A 128 5.90 6.77 -19.87
C GLU A 128 6.17 7.87 -20.90
N GLY A 129 6.57 9.06 -20.44
CA GLY A 129 6.91 10.22 -21.26
C GLY A 129 7.15 11.45 -20.40
N PRO A 130 7.44 12.63 -21.00
CA PRO A 130 7.78 13.83 -20.25
C PRO A 130 6.62 14.36 -19.39
N ALA A 131 5.37 14.10 -19.81
CA ALA A 131 4.15 14.56 -19.12
C ALA A 131 3.19 13.44 -18.76
N THR A 132 3.63 12.16 -18.83
CA THR A 132 2.77 11.02 -18.56
C THR A 132 3.53 10.01 -17.71
N THR A 133 2.88 9.58 -16.65
CA THR A 133 3.45 8.63 -15.69
C THR A 133 2.46 7.50 -15.44
N ARG A 134 2.96 6.28 -15.41
CA ARG A 134 2.23 5.12 -14.93
C ARG A 134 2.49 4.95 -13.43
N LEU A 135 1.44 5.08 -12.63
CA LEU A 135 1.48 4.79 -11.20
C LEU A 135 0.91 3.41 -10.96
N VAL A 136 1.72 2.54 -10.37
CA VAL A 136 1.38 1.14 -10.09
C VAL A 136 1.34 0.92 -8.58
N THR A 137 0.41 0.11 -8.11
CA THR A 137 0.42 -0.46 -6.76
C THR A 137 0.32 -1.96 -6.84
N GLU A 138 1.17 -2.64 -6.07
CA GLU A 138 1.18 -4.09 -5.96
C GLU A 138 1.09 -4.50 -4.50
N THR A 139 0.31 -5.54 -4.24
CA THR A 139 0.20 -6.14 -2.90
C THR A 139 0.46 -7.62 -3.03
N ARG A 140 1.46 -8.12 -2.31
CA ARG A 140 1.78 -9.56 -2.18
C ARG A 140 1.46 -10.02 -0.78
N VAL A 141 0.97 -11.25 -0.66
CA VAL A 141 0.71 -11.90 0.63
C VAL A 141 1.34 -13.27 0.63
N GLN A 142 2.11 -13.57 1.67
CA GLN A 142 2.67 -14.88 1.96
C GLN A 142 2.12 -15.39 3.29
N CYS A 143 1.49 -16.55 3.29
CA CYS A 143 1.05 -17.25 4.49
C CYS A 143 2.16 -18.19 4.97
N LEU A 144 2.51 -18.14 6.24
CA LEU A 144 3.71 -18.81 6.76
C LEU A 144 3.49 -20.28 7.13
N ASP A 145 2.25 -20.77 6.98
CA ASP A 145 1.89 -22.20 7.15
C ASP A 145 0.60 -22.54 6.40
N ALA A 146 0.32 -23.83 6.25
CA ALA A 146 -0.84 -24.33 5.52
C ALA A 146 -2.18 -23.95 6.17
N ALA A 147 -2.25 -23.84 7.50
CA ALA A 147 -3.47 -23.45 8.21
C ALA A 147 -3.76 -21.94 7.97
N SER A 148 -2.73 -21.10 8.01
CA SER A 148 -2.81 -19.68 7.68
C SER A 148 -3.26 -19.46 6.24
N ARG A 149 -2.72 -20.25 5.29
CA ARG A 149 -3.12 -20.19 3.87
C ARG A 149 -4.60 -20.48 3.69
N ARG A 150 -5.13 -21.53 4.32
CA ARG A 150 -6.55 -21.86 4.26
C ARG A 150 -7.44 -20.76 4.86
N ARG A 151 -7.10 -20.26 6.06
CA ARG A 151 -7.86 -19.19 6.74
C ARG A 151 -7.82 -17.87 5.96
N PHE A 152 -6.65 -17.52 5.46
CA PHE A 152 -6.47 -16.33 4.62
C PHE A 152 -7.23 -16.48 3.30
N GLY A 153 -7.23 -17.64 2.67
CA GLY A 153 -7.97 -17.91 1.43
C GLY A 153 -9.47 -17.63 1.57
N LEU A 154 -10.11 -18.15 2.64
CA LEU A 154 -11.52 -17.90 2.94
C LEU A 154 -11.78 -16.38 3.17
N TYR A 155 -10.97 -15.74 3.98
CA TYR A 155 -11.03 -14.30 4.21
C TYR A 155 -10.86 -13.51 2.90
N TRP A 156 -9.92 -13.93 2.05
CA TRP A 156 -9.60 -13.27 0.79
C TRP A 156 -10.74 -13.31 -0.23
N LEU A 157 -11.50 -14.41 -0.30
CA LEU A 157 -12.68 -14.51 -1.16
C LEU A 157 -13.67 -13.37 -0.88
N ILE A 158 -13.87 -13.03 0.39
CA ILE A 158 -14.79 -11.96 0.81
C ILE A 158 -14.17 -10.57 0.57
N VAL A 159 -12.88 -10.39 0.87
CA VAL A 159 -12.23 -9.08 0.93
C VAL A 159 -11.68 -8.60 -0.40
N ARG A 160 -11.36 -9.53 -1.31
CA ARG A 160 -10.74 -9.25 -2.61
C ARG A 160 -11.43 -8.11 -3.41
N PRO A 161 -12.76 -8.11 -3.64
CA PRO A 161 -13.42 -7.05 -4.42
C PRO A 161 -13.28 -5.68 -3.74
N PHE A 162 -13.41 -5.62 -2.43
CA PHE A 162 -13.28 -4.38 -1.66
C PHE A 162 -11.83 -3.86 -1.64
N SER A 163 -10.86 -4.77 -1.59
CA SER A 163 -9.44 -4.43 -1.66
C SER A 163 -9.09 -3.76 -2.99
N GLY A 164 -9.61 -4.27 -4.10
CA GLY A 164 -9.46 -3.67 -5.42
C GLY A 164 -10.03 -2.24 -5.49
N LEU A 165 -11.22 -2.03 -4.98
CA LEU A 165 -11.86 -0.70 -4.93
C LEU A 165 -11.01 0.30 -4.12
N ILE A 166 -10.50 -0.12 -2.96
CA ILE A 166 -9.61 0.72 -2.14
C ILE A 166 -8.37 1.10 -2.93
N ARG A 167 -7.71 0.14 -3.60
CA ARG A 167 -6.50 0.41 -4.40
C ARG A 167 -6.74 1.41 -5.52
N HIS A 168 -7.84 1.24 -6.28
CA HIS A 168 -8.21 2.21 -7.31
C HIS A 168 -8.48 3.60 -6.74
N ALA A 169 -9.17 3.70 -5.60
CA ALA A 169 -9.41 4.98 -4.95
C ALA A 169 -8.11 5.68 -4.53
N MET A 170 -7.15 4.92 -4.01
CA MET A 170 -5.84 5.43 -3.61
C MET A 170 -5.04 5.93 -4.81
N LEU A 171 -4.96 5.14 -5.89
CA LEU A 171 -4.30 5.57 -7.13
C LEU A 171 -4.94 6.85 -7.71
N ARG A 172 -6.28 6.92 -7.73
CA ARG A 172 -7.01 8.13 -8.16
C ARG A 172 -6.77 9.33 -7.24
N ALA A 173 -6.57 9.12 -5.94
CA ALA A 173 -6.25 10.19 -5.01
C ALA A 173 -4.88 10.79 -5.34
N VAL A 174 -3.87 9.96 -5.61
CA VAL A 174 -2.54 10.41 -6.06
C VAL A 174 -2.63 11.12 -7.41
N ALA A 175 -3.35 10.55 -8.37
CA ALA A 175 -3.51 11.18 -9.69
C ALA A 175 -4.12 12.58 -9.58
N ARG A 176 -5.19 12.73 -8.79
CA ARG A 176 -5.83 14.05 -8.55
C ARG A 176 -4.87 15.03 -7.86
N GLU A 177 -4.09 14.56 -6.90
CA GLU A 177 -3.10 15.41 -6.21
C GLU A 177 -1.96 15.83 -7.13
N ALA A 178 -1.51 14.95 -8.05
CA ALA A 178 -0.46 15.24 -9.02
C ALA A 178 -0.88 16.25 -10.09
N THR A 179 -2.17 16.26 -10.45
CA THR A 179 -2.72 17.15 -11.48
C THR A 179 -3.34 18.44 -10.92
N ARG A 180 -3.28 18.65 -9.60
CA ARG A 180 -3.75 19.88 -8.98
C ARG A 180 -2.89 21.07 -9.46
N PRO A 181 -3.51 22.16 -9.93
CA PRO A 181 -2.76 23.39 -10.18
C PRO A 181 -2.01 23.82 -8.91
N VAL A 182 -0.72 24.03 -9.03
CA VAL A 182 0.03 24.70 -7.97
C VAL A 182 -0.47 26.14 -7.94
N LEU A 183 -1.41 26.43 -7.05
CA LEU A 183 -1.77 27.82 -6.77
C LEU A 183 -0.48 28.50 -6.28
N ALA A 184 0.12 29.34 -7.15
CA ALA A 184 1.22 30.19 -6.77
C ALA A 184 0.76 30.96 -5.53
N ARG A 185 1.46 30.78 -4.40
CA ARG A 185 1.25 31.67 -3.26
C ARG A 185 1.56 33.07 -3.74
N PRO A 186 0.65 34.03 -3.60
CA PRO A 186 1.03 35.42 -3.82
C PRO A 186 2.16 35.78 -2.85
N VAL A 187 3.20 36.35 -3.37
CA VAL A 187 4.37 36.93 -2.66
C VAL A 187 3.90 38.04 -1.75
#